data_ce963cf40c8eacaf64aa53643d623773
#
_entry.id   ce963cf40c8eacaf64aa53643d623773
#
_cell.length_a   1.000
_cell.length_b   1.000
_cell.length_c   1.000
_cell.angle_alpha   90.00
_cell.angle_beta   90.00
_cell.angle_gamma   90.00
#
_symmetry.space_group_name_H-M   'P 1'
#
loop_
_entity.id
_entity.type
_entity.pdbx_description
1 polymer ?
#
loop_
_entity_poly.entity_id
_entity_poly.type
_entity_poly.pdbx_seq_one_letter_code
_entity_poly.pdbx_strand_id
1 'polypeptide(L)'
;MKVEIHPFEPFLPKGARLLMLGTFPPSEKRWSMKFYYPNFINDMWRIFGIIFFNDKEYFVDAANKTFRLDLLIPFLEEKGIALFDTATRIRRTTGTASDKDLEIIEETNLHAMLRQLPDCQTIVTAGQLATDVACRQFGIAAPKVGGYSKFTIDNRTLHLYRMPSSSRAYPMKTERKAEYYQSVLLGR
;
A
#
# COMPACT_ATOMS: atom_id res chain seq x y z
N MET A 1 4.14 -19.30 18.35
CA MET A 1 3.32 -18.34 17.57
C MET A 1 3.24 -18.81 16.12
N LYS A 2 2.05 -18.74 15.55
CA LYS A 2 1.76 -19.26 14.22
C LYS A 2 2.32 -18.35 13.13
N VAL A 3 2.89 -18.93 12.07
CA VAL A 3 3.23 -18.18 10.85
C VAL A 3 1.96 -17.95 10.04
N GLU A 4 1.73 -16.70 9.63
CA GLU A 4 0.62 -16.33 8.74
C GLU A 4 1.15 -16.18 7.33
N ILE A 5 0.42 -16.74 6.37
CA ILE A 5 0.68 -16.60 4.93
C ILE A 5 -0.20 -15.47 4.40
N HIS A 6 0.33 -14.68 3.47
CA HIS A 6 -0.43 -13.57 2.88
C HIS A 6 -1.77 -14.07 2.31
N PRO A 7 -2.89 -13.51 2.75
CA PRO A 7 -4.21 -14.04 2.41
C PRO A 7 -4.75 -13.60 1.05
N PHE A 8 -4.12 -12.61 0.43
CA PHE A 8 -4.59 -12.04 -0.84
C PHE A 8 -3.59 -12.30 -1.96
N GLU A 9 -4.12 -12.54 -3.17
CA GLU A 9 -3.30 -12.52 -4.37
C GLU A 9 -2.85 -11.07 -4.67
N PRO A 10 -1.65 -10.88 -5.26
CA PRO A 10 -1.27 -9.56 -5.74
C PRO A 10 -2.31 -9.01 -6.72
N PHE A 11 -2.69 -7.75 -6.53
CA PHE A 11 -3.60 -7.05 -7.43
C PHE A 11 -2.77 -6.31 -8.48
N LEU A 12 -2.63 -6.91 -9.66
CA LEU A 12 -1.74 -6.44 -10.72
C LEU A 12 -2.53 -6.16 -12.02
N PRO A 13 -3.26 -5.05 -12.10
CA PRO A 13 -4.00 -4.73 -13.32
C PRO A 13 -3.05 -4.54 -14.51
N LYS A 14 -3.50 -4.97 -15.69
CA LYS A 14 -2.72 -4.84 -16.91
C LYS A 14 -2.40 -3.37 -17.19
N GLY A 15 -1.13 -3.09 -17.50
CA GLY A 15 -0.69 -1.73 -17.76
C GLY A 15 -0.54 -0.86 -16.52
N ALA A 16 -0.47 -1.46 -15.34
CA ALA A 16 -0.30 -0.69 -14.10
C ALA A 16 0.97 0.17 -14.14
N ARG A 17 0.79 1.46 -13.86
CA ARG A 17 1.85 2.47 -13.85
C ARG A 17 2.46 2.69 -12.47
N LEU A 18 1.75 2.31 -11.43
CA LEU A 18 2.09 2.55 -10.03
C LEU A 18 1.84 1.29 -9.22
N LEU A 19 2.78 0.95 -8.34
CA LEU A 19 2.66 -0.15 -7.39
C LEU A 19 2.66 0.43 -5.97
N MET A 20 1.60 0.18 -5.22
CA MET A 20 1.54 0.52 -3.80
C MET A 20 1.89 -0.68 -2.95
N LEU A 21 2.78 -0.49 -1.99
CA LEU A 21 3.25 -1.51 -1.07
C LEU A 21 3.00 -1.10 0.37
N GLY A 22 2.26 -1.94 1.10
CA GLY A 22 2.25 -1.95 2.55
C GLY A 22 3.16 -3.06 3.07
N THR A 23 2.97 -3.48 4.32
CA THR A 23 3.75 -4.56 4.91
C THR A 23 3.01 -5.89 4.87
N PHE A 24 1.83 -5.95 5.45
CA PHE A 24 1.00 -7.16 5.53
C PHE A 24 -0.40 -6.77 6.04
N PRO A 25 -1.48 -7.47 5.63
CA PRO A 25 -2.82 -7.15 6.12
C PRO A 25 -2.94 -7.33 7.64
N PRO A 26 -3.86 -6.59 8.31
CA PRO A 26 -4.17 -6.85 9.69
C PRO A 26 -4.80 -8.24 9.87
N SER A 27 -4.92 -8.71 11.12
CA SER A 27 -5.58 -9.98 11.39
C SER A 27 -7.03 -9.97 10.86
N GLU A 28 -7.53 -11.13 10.44
CA GLU A 28 -8.83 -11.28 9.79
C GLU A 28 -10.00 -10.69 10.58
N LYS A 29 -9.94 -10.74 11.91
CA LYS A 29 -10.96 -10.15 12.78
C LYS A 29 -11.15 -8.64 12.59
N ARG A 30 -10.18 -7.96 11.95
CA ARG A 30 -10.24 -6.53 11.67
C ARG A 30 -10.69 -6.21 10.24
N TRP A 31 -10.97 -7.22 9.43
CA TRP A 31 -11.38 -7.00 8.04
C TRP A 31 -12.85 -6.64 7.95
N SER A 32 -13.14 -5.58 7.20
CA SER A 32 -14.49 -5.26 6.76
C SER A 32 -14.79 -5.79 5.36
N MET A 33 -13.75 -6.22 4.64
CA MET A 33 -13.83 -6.78 3.29
C MET A 33 -12.60 -7.66 3.02
N LYS A 34 -12.63 -8.43 1.93
CA LYS A 34 -11.50 -9.27 1.51
C LYS A 34 -10.69 -8.61 0.40
N PHE A 35 -10.07 -7.49 0.72
CA PHE A 35 -9.21 -6.74 -0.18
C PHE A 35 -8.21 -5.92 0.65
N TYR A 36 -7.30 -5.21 -0.01
CA TYR A 36 -6.24 -4.43 0.63
C TYR A 36 -6.80 -3.29 1.48
N TYR A 37 -6.11 -3.00 2.56
CA TYR A 37 -6.53 -2.00 3.56
C TYR A 37 -7.95 -2.26 4.05
N PRO A 38 -8.22 -3.49 4.55
CA PRO A 38 -9.58 -3.96 4.84
C PRO A 38 -10.18 -3.43 6.14
N ASN A 39 -9.36 -2.88 7.03
CA ASN A 39 -9.86 -2.35 8.30
C ASN A 39 -10.66 -1.07 8.03
N PHE A 40 -11.92 -1.05 8.48
CA PHE A 40 -12.83 0.08 8.22
C PHE A 40 -12.28 1.42 8.72
N ILE A 41 -11.45 1.43 9.76
CA ILE A 41 -10.83 2.65 10.27
C ILE A 41 -9.52 3.02 9.57
N ASN A 42 -9.03 2.21 8.61
CA ASN A 42 -7.84 2.57 7.84
C ASN A 42 -8.15 3.74 6.90
N ASP A 43 -7.20 4.65 6.75
CA ASP A 43 -7.40 5.88 6.00
C ASP A 43 -7.21 5.75 4.48
N MET A 44 -6.65 4.66 3.97
CA MET A 44 -6.21 4.59 2.56
C MET A 44 -7.33 4.94 1.57
N TRP A 45 -8.47 4.29 1.67
CA TRP A 45 -9.55 4.53 0.71
C TRP A 45 -10.26 5.87 0.92
N ARG A 46 -10.16 6.44 2.11
CA ARG A 46 -10.58 7.82 2.37
C ARG A 46 -9.61 8.83 1.75
N ILE A 47 -8.32 8.55 1.80
CA ILE A 47 -7.28 9.34 1.09
C ILE A 47 -7.59 9.36 -0.41
N PHE A 48 -7.89 8.21 -1.01
CA PHE A 48 -8.28 8.13 -2.42
C PHE A 48 -9.54 8.92 -2.74
N GLY A 49 -10.55 8.84 -1.87
CA GLY A 49 -11.77 9.64 -2.03
C GLY A 49 -11.51 11.13 -2.02
N ILE A 50 -10.68 11.61 -1.11
CA ILE A 50 -10.29 13.03 -1.03
C ILE A 50 -9.58 13.46 -2.32
N ILE A 51 -8.57 12.70 -2.74
CA ILE A 51 -7.69 13.09 -3.87
C ILE A 51 -8.43 13.09 -5.20
N PHE A 52 -9.18 12.04 -5.48
CA PHE A 52 -9.77 11.84 -6.81
C PHE A 52 -11.19 12.37 -6.96
N PHE A 53 -11.94 12.49 -5.86
CA PHE A 53 -13.34 12.84 -5.90
C PHE A 53 -13.72 14.02 -4.98
N ASN A 54 -12.75 14.58 -4.27
CA ASN A 54 -12.99 15.59 -3.24
C ASN A 54 -14.09 15.18 -2.25
N ASP A 55 -14.14 13.89 -1.96
CA ASP A 55 -15.14 13.27 -1.09
C ASP A 55 -14.50 12.14 -0.28
N LYS A 56 -14.25 12.39 0.99
CA LYS A 56 -13.67 11.42 1.92
C LYS A 56 -14.46 10.13 2.02
N GLU A 57 -15.77 10.20 1.83
CA GLU A 57 -16.69 9.07 1.97
C GLU A 57 -17.00 8.37 0.63
N TYR A 58 -16.37 8.79 -0.48
CA TYR A 58 -16.69 8.26 -1.81
C TYR A 58 -16.65 6.74 -1.90
N PHE A 59 -15.60 6.12 -1.34
CA PHE A 59 -15.44 4.66 -1.34
C PHE A 59 -15.98 3.98 -0.07
N VAL A 60 -16.61 4.74 0.83
CA VAL A 60 -17.08 4.24 2.12
C VAL A 60 -18.54 3.80 2.04
N ASP A 61 -18.82 2.62 2.56
CA ASP A 61 -20.19 2.13 2.83
C ASP A 61 -20.42 2.23 4.34
N ALA A 62 -20.92 3.38 4.78
CA ALA A 62 -21.09 3.65 6.20
C ALA A 62 -22.17 2.76 6.85
N ALA A 63 -23.22 2.40 6.10
CA ALA A 63 -24.31 1.57 6.61
C ALA A 63 -23.82 0.15 6.98
N ASN A 64 -22.92 -0.41 6.19
CA ASN A 64 -22.36 -1.75 6.41
C ASN A 64 -20.97 -1.72 7.05
N LYS A 65 -20.46 -0.55 7.38
CA LYS A 65 -19.12 -0.34 7.95
C LYS A 65 -18.03 -1.06 7.16
N THR A 66 -18.03 -0.82 5.85
CA THR A 66 -17.06 -1.39 4.90
C THR A 66 -16.77 -0.38 3.80
N PHE A 67 -16.08 -0.81 2.76
CA PHE A 67 -15.78 0.01 1.59
C PHE A 67 -16.54 -0.50 0.37
N ARG A 68 -16.72 0.39 -0.61
CA ARG A 68 -17.42 0.10 -1.85
C ARG A 68 -16.46 -0.56 -2.84
N LEU A 69 -16.25 -1.87 -2.68
CA LEU A 69 -15.33 -2.65 -3.51
C LEU A 69 -15.76 -2.67 -4.98
N ASP A 70 -17.06 -2.59 -5.23
CA ASP A 70 -17.66 -2.48 -6.56
C ASP A 70 -17.24 -1.24 -7.33
N LEU A 71 -16.94 -0.13 -6.63
CA LEU A 71 -16.38 1.09 -7.20
C LEU A 71 -14.85 1.09 -7.21
N LEU A 72 -14.25 0.53 -6.18
CA LEU A 72 -12.82 0.62 -5.94
C LEU A 72 -11.99 -0.19 -6.94
N ILE A 73 -12.36 -1.44 -7.19
CA ILE A 73 -11.61 -2.30 -8.11
C ILE A 73 -11.59 -1.73 -9.54
N PRO A 74 -12.73 -1.37 -10.15
CA PRO A 74 -12.70 -0.75 -11.48
C PRO A 74 -11.91 0.56 -11.52
N PHE A 75 -11.98 1.35 -10.45
CA PHE A 75 -11.21 2.59 -10.33
C PHE A 75 -9.69 2.32 -10.35
N LEU A 76 -9.22 1.36 -9.57
CA LEU A 76 -7.80 1.00 -9.52
C LEU A 76 -7.31 0.45 -10.86
N GLU A 77 -8.12 -0.35 -11.55
CA GLU A 77 -7.83 -0.86 -12.88
C GLU A 77 -7.71 0.29 -13.90
N GLU A 78 -8.68 1.21 -13.89
CA GLU A 78 -8.66 2.38 -14.79
C GLU A 78 -7.45 3.27 -14.55
N LYS A 79 -7.09 3.50 -13.29
CA LYS A 79 -5.94 4.35 -12.94
C LYS A 79 -4.59 3.65 -13.07
N GLY A 80 -4.59 2.35 -13.28
CA GLY A 80 -3.34 1.57 -13.40
C GLY A 80 -2.58 1.51 -12.08
N ILE A 81 -3.27 1.22 -10.99
CA ILE A 81 -2.67 1.12 -9.66
C ILE A 81 -2.68 -0.33 -9.21
N ALA A 82 -1.49 -0.90 -9.06
CA ALA A 82 -1.26 -2.23 -8.52
C ALA A 82 -1.07 -2.17 -7.00
N LEU A 83 -1.46 -3.24 -6.32
CA LEU A 83 -1.39 -3.34 -4.85
C LEU A 83 -0.76 -4.66 -4.45
N PHE A 84 0.19 -4.61 -3.53
CA PHE A 84 0.63 -5.77 -2.76
C PHE A 84 1.28 -5.30 -1.45
N ASP A 85 1.97 -6.22 -0.78
CA ASP A 85 2.68 -5.97 0.46
C ASP A 85 4.13 -6.48 0.35
N THR A 86 4.99 -6.00 1.22
CA THR A 86 6.43 -6.36 1.21
C THR A 86 6.72 -7.68 1.90
N ALA A 87 5.76 -8.29 2.58
CA ALA A 87 5.91 -9.59 3.21
C ALA A 87 4.86 -10.58 2.71
N THR A 88 5.30 -11.82 2.45
CA THR A 88 4.42 -12.95 2.08
C THR A 88 4.15 -13.87 3.26
N ARG A 89 5.02 -13.87 4.28
CA ARG A 89 4.84 -14.63 5.52
C ARG A 89 5.33 -13.82 6.70
N ILE A 90 4.56 -13.82 7.76
CA ILE A 90 4.87 -13.09 8.99
C ILE A 90 4.57 -13.95 10.22
N ARG A 91 5.07 -13.47 11.35
CA ARG A 91 4.63 -13.88 12.68
C ARG A 91 4.25 -12.64 13.45
N ARG A 92 3.08 -12.67 14.11
CA ARG A 92 2.68 -11.56 14.98
C ARG A 92 3.17 -11.85 16.38
N THR A 93 3.87 -10.89 16.99
CA THR A 93 4.36 -10.99 18.36
C THR A 93 3.29 -10.59 19.36
N THR A 94 2.32 -9.79 18.93
CA THR A 94 1.13 -9.40 19.70
C THR A 94 -0.11 -9.48 18.82
N GLY A 95 -1.30 -9.34 19.40
CA GLY A 95 -2.55 -9.36 18.65
C GLY A 95 -2.93 -8.07 17.95
N THR A 96 -2.01 -7.09 17.83
CA THR A 96 -2.30 -5.79 17.22
C THR A 96 -2.03 -5.77 15.72
N ALA A 97 -2.48 -4.72 15.04
CA ALA A 97 -2.22 -4.48 13.62
C ALA A 97 -0.97 -3.60 13.39
N SER A 98 -0.21 -3.31 14.44
CA SER A 98 0.97 -2.46 14.34
C SER A 98 2.13 -3.20 13.67
N ASP A 99 2.86 -2.53 12.79
CA ASP A 99 4.09 -3.03 12.18
C ASP A 99 5.17 -3.40 13.23
N LYS A 100 5.10 -2.80 14.40
CA LYS A 100 6.00 -3.10 15.53
C LYS A 100 5.86 -4.54 16.03
N ASP A 101 4.71 -5.14 15.78
CA ASP A 101 4.36 -6.47 16.24
C ASP A 101 4.52 -7.52 15.14
N LEU A 102 5.12 -7.16 14.01
CA LEU A 102 5.35 -8.05 12.88
C LEU A 102 6.81 -8.48 12.81
N GLU A 103 7.01 -9.78 12.79
CA GLU A 103 8.28 -10.39 12.39
C GLU A 103 8.11 -10.92 10.97
N ILE A 104 8.88 -10.40 10.02
CA ILE A 104 8.84 -10.86 8.64
C ILE A 104 9.62 -12.17 8.55
N ILE A 105 8.93 -13.24 8.16
CA ILE A 105 9.50 -14.57 7.93
C ILE A 105 9.95 -14.71 6.48
N GLU A 106 9.18 -14.16 5.55
CA GLU A 106 9.48 -14.20 4.12
C GLU A 106 9.05 -12.88 3.49
N GLU A 107 9.99 -12.24 2.81
CA GLU A 107 9.72 -11.03 2.05
C GLU A 107 9.15 -11.35 0.67
N THR A 108 8.36 -10.44 0.13
CA THR A 108 7.96 -10.46 -1.27
C THR A 108 9.18 -10.24 -2.16
N ASN A 109 9.31 -11.04 -3.22
CA ASN A 109 10.34 -10.78 -4.24
C ASN A 109 9.89 -9.63 -5.14
N LEU A 110 10.30 -8.41 -4.80
CA LEU A 110 9.87 -7.19 -5.51
C LEU A 110 10.46 -7.09 -6.92
N HIS A 111 11.63 -7.65 -7.16
CA HIS A 111 12.20 -7.72 -8.51
C HIS A 111 11.33 -8.58 -9.44
N ALA A 112 10.92 -9.74 -8.98
CA ALA A 112 10.02 -10.62 -9.75
C ALA A 112 8.66 -9.96 -9.98
N MET A 113 8.13 -9.24 -9.00
CA MET A 113 6.87 -8.51 -9.12
C MET A 113 6.96 -7.41 -10.18
N LEU A 114 8.03 -6.63 -10.18
CA LEU A 114 8.23 -5.56 -11.17
C LEU A 114 8.37 -6.09 -12.60
N ARG A 115 8.87 -7.31 -12.78
CA ARG A 115 8.89 -7.95 -14.12
C ARG A 115 7.49 -8.26 -14.63
N GLN A 116 6.52 -8.45 -13.75
CA GLN A 116 5.10 -8.60 -14.12
C GLN A 116 4.41 -7.27 -14.39
N LEU A 117 5.07 -6.16 -14.10
CA LEU A 117 4.54 -4.79 -14.23
C LEU A 117 5.48 -3.96 -15.13
N PRO A 118 5.55 -4.26 -16.44
CA PRO A 118 6.54 -3.62 -17.33
C PRO A 118 6.31 -2.11 -17.50
N ASP A 119 5.08 -1.63 -17.31
CA ASP A 119 4.74 -0.21 -17.44
C ASP A 119 4.86 0.56 -16.12
N CYS A 120 5.16 -0.13 -15.02
CA CYS A 120 5.30 0.50 -13.71
C CYS A 120 6.57 1.33 -13.64
N GLN A 121 6.44 2.60 -13.31
CA GLN A 121 7.55 3.54 -13.14
C GLN A 121 7.59 4.14 -11.73
N THR A 122 6.55 3.92 -10.95
CA THR A 122 6.38 4.52 -9.62
C THR A 122 6.03 3.46 -8.60
N ILE A 123 6.77 3.46 -7.50
CA ILE A 123 6.45 2.65 -6.32
C ILE A 123 6.10 3.60 -5.18
N VAL A 124 5.05 3.29 -4.46
CA VAL A 124 4.66 4.01 -3.24
C VAL A 124 4.74 3.04 -2.07
N THR A 125 5.53 3.36 -1.07
CA THR A 125 5.55 2.61 0.19
C THR A 125 4.76 3.36 1.26
N ALA A 126 3.84 2.68 1.90
CA ALA A 126 3.03 3.23 2.98
C ALA A 126 3.59 2.74 4.33
N GLY A 127 4.28 3.63 5.04
CA GLY A 127 4.89 3.34 6.34
C GLY A 127 6.36 2.96 6.26
N GLN A 128 7.00 2.94 7.43
CA GLN A 128 8.45 2.78 7.55
C GLN A 128 8.92 1.37 7.19
N LEU A 129 8.27 0.33 7.74
CA LEU A 129 8.72 -1.05 7.52
C LEU A 129 8.66 -1.45 6.04
N ALA A 130 7.58 -1.09 5.34
CA ALA A 130 7.48 -1.32 3.90
C ALA A 130 8.57 -0.58 3.14
N THR A 131 8.88 0.66 3.52
CA THR A 131 9.96 1.45 2.92
C THR A 131 11.31 0.78 3.13
N ASP A 132 11.60 0.34 4.34
CA ASP A 132 12.89 -0.28 4.68
C ASP A 132 13.12 -1.57 3.88
N VAL A 133 12.11 -2.43 3.78
CA VAL A 133 12.18 -3.66 3.00
C VAL A 133 12.41 -3.37 1.52
N ALA A 134 11.60 -2.50 0.93
CA ALA A 134 11.71 -2.18 -0.49
C ALA A 134 13.06 -1.52 -0.82
N CYS A 135 13.49 -0.55 -0.04
CA CYS A 135 14.77 0.15 -0.26
C CYS A 135 15.96 -0.78 -0.13
N ARG A 136 15.92 -1.71 0.81
CA ARG A 136 16.99 -2.72 0.97
C ARG A 136 17.05 -3.65 -0.25
N GLN A 137 15.91 -4.12 -0.75
CA GLN A 137 15.88 -4.97 -1.95
C GLN A 137 16.39 -4.24 -3.19
N PHE A 138 16.08 -2.96 -3.34
CA PHE A 138 16.52 -2.18 -4.50
C PHE A 138 17.90 -1.52 -4.32
N GLY A 139 18.53 -1.68 -3.15
CA GLY A 139 19.86 -1.13 -2.89
C GLY A 139 19.90 0.40 -2.87
N ILE A 140 18.84 1.04 -2.38
CA ILE A 140 18.73 2.49 -2.30
C ILE A 140 18.53 2.96 -0.86
N ALA A 141 18.92 4.19 -0.58
CA ALA A 141 18.67 4.81 0.72
C ALA A 141 17.17 5.13 0.86
N ALA A 142 16.63 4.88 2.06
CA ALA A 142 15.25 5.22 2.37
C ALA A 142 15.06 6.73 2.37
N PRO A 143 14.12 7.28 1.57
CA PRO A 143 13.84 8.71 1.61
C PRO A 143 13.10 9.09 2.89
N LYS A 144 13.09 10.38 3.21
CA LYS A 144 12.24 10.91 4.27
C LYS A 144 10.76 10.79 3.88
N VAL A 145 9.85 10.85 4.84
CA VAL A 145 8.41 10.87 4.58
C VAL A 145 8.05 12.00 3.61
N GLY A 146 7.36 11.67 2.55
CA GLY A 146 7.02 12.61 1.47
C GLY A 146 8.09 12.75 0.39
N GLY A 147 9.28 12.18 0.60
CA GLY A 147 10.36 12.19 -0.35
C GLY A 147 10.38 10.97 -1.26
N TYR A 148 11.36 10.93 -2.17
CA TYR A 148 11.53 9.82 -3.09
C TYR A 148 13.01 9.51 -3.33
N SER A 149 13.25 8.29 -3.80
CA SER A 149 14.56 7.84 -4.29
C SER A 149 14.38 7.27 -5.70
N LYS A 150 15.40 7.49 -6.53
CA LYS A 150 15.45 6.98 -7.90
C LYS A 150 16.32 5.74 -7.96
N PHE A 151 15.93 4.76 -8.77
CA PHE A 151 16.78 3.61 -9.06
C PHE A 151 16.49 3.05 -10.45
N THR A 152 17.40 2.23 -10.96
CA THR A 152 17.28 1.58 -12.27
C THR A 152 17.20 0.08 -12.09
N ILE A 153 16.26 -0.56 -12.76
CA ILE A 153 16.10 -2.00 -12.81
C ILE A 153 15.68 -2.43 -14.22
N ASP A 154 16.33 -3.45 -14.77
CA ASP A 154 16.03 -3.97 -16.11
C ASP A 154 15.93 -2.85 -17.18
N ASN A 155 16.89 -1.92 -17.17
CA ASN A 155 17.00 -0.77 -18.09
C ASN A 155 15.85 0.26 -17.98
N ARG A 156 15.05 0.24 -16.93
CA ARG A 156 14.06 1.30 -16.67
C ARG A 156 14.34 2.02 -15.37
N THR A 157 14.05 3.30 -15.34
CA THR A 157 14.18 4.13 -14.15
C THR A 157 12.86 4.16 -13.40
N LEU A 158 12.91 3.85 -12.10
CA LEU A 158 11.77 3.91 -11.22
C LEU A 158 12.00 4.94 -10.12
N HIS A 159 10.89 5.45 -9.56
CA HIS A 159 10.88 6.32 -8.41
C HIS A 159 10.13 5.62 -7.27
N LEU A 160 10.76 5.53 -6.11
CA LEU A 160 10.12 5.04 -4.90
C LEU A 160 9.81 6.22 -3.99
N TYR A 161 8.54 6.44 -3.71
CA TYR A 161 8.04 7.49 -2.83
C TYR A 161 7.68 6.90 -1.47
N ARG A 162 8.23 7.48 -0.41
CA ARG A 162 7.83 7.11 0.95
C ARG A 162 6.68 7.98 1.43
N MET A 163 5.54 7.36 1.73
CA MET A 163 4.35 8.05 2.23
C MET A 163 4.06 7.69 3.68
N PRO A 164 3.34 8.55 4.41
CA PRO A 164 2.93 8.22 5.77
C PRO A 164 2.04 6.98 5.77
N SER A 165 2.10 6.20 6.84
CA SER A 165 1.22 5.05 7.01
C SER A 165 -0.25 5.48 6.97
N SER A 166 -1.08 4.68 6.32
CA SER A 166 -2.54 4.88 6.31
C SER A 166 -3.22 4.34 7.57
N SER A 167 -2.49 3.65 8.44
CA SER A 167 -3.02 3.18 9.71
C SER A 167 -3.50 4.34 10.58
N ARG A 168 -4.66 4.18 11.21
CA ARG A 168 -5.17 5.15 12.16
C ARG A 168 -4.25 5.34 13.38
N ALA A 169 -3.39 4.35 13.66
CA ALA A 169 -2.37 4.46 14.71
C ALA A 169 -1.24 5.44 14.37
N TYR A 170 -1.05 5.79 13.11
CA TYR A 170 -0.09 6.80 12.69
C TYR A 170 -0.67 8.19 13.00
N PRO A 171 -0.01 9.02 13.84
CA PRO A 171 -0.59 10.24 14.39
C PRO A 171 -0.63 11.41 13.40
N MET A 172 -1.45 11.29 12.38
CA MET A 172 -1.66 12.30 11.34
C MET A 172 -3.10 12.23 10.87
N LYS A 173 -3.75 13.39 10.67
CA LYS A 173 -5.12 13.44 10.16
C LYS A 173 -5.19 12.91 8.73
N THR A 174 -6.31 12.30 8.37
CA THR A 174 -6.54 11.74 7.03
C THR A 174 -6.33 12.79 5.93
N GLU A 175 -6.82 14.00 6.11
CA GLU A 175 -6.67 15.11 5.17
C GLU A 175 -5.20 15.48 4.96
N ARG A 176 -4.42 15.46 6.02
CA ARG A 176 -2.97 15.72 5.94
C ARG A 176 -2.23 14.59 5.23
N LYS A 177 -2.60 13.34 5.49
CA LYS A 177 -2.07 12.19 4.73
C LYS A 177 -2.37 12.36 3.25
N ALA A 178 -3.60 12.75 2.90
CA ALA A 178 -3.98 12.96 1.50
C ALA A 178 -3.10 13.99 0.80
N GLU A 179 -2.69 15.06 1.47
CA GLU A 179 -1.75 16.03 0.90
C GLU A 179 -0.42 15.40 0.50
N TYR A 180 0.10 14.45 1.29
CA TYR A 180 1.33 13.72 0.94
C TYR A 180 1.15 12.82 -0.29
N TYR A 181 0.04 12.08 -0.38
CA TYR A 181 -0.21 11.13 -1.47
C TYR A 181 -0.61 11.81 -2.79
N GLN A 182 -1.10 13.04 -2.74
CA GLN A 182 -1.79 13.68 -3.86
C GLN A 182 -0.94 13.74 -5.14
N SER A 183 0.26 14.28 -5.09
CA SER A 183 1.09 14.45 -6.28
C SER A 183 1.44 13.11 -6.94
N VAL A 184 1.85 12.13 -6.15
CA VAL A 184 2.26 10.82 -6.68
C VAL A 184 1.08 10.04 -7.24
N LEU A 185 -0.09 10.06 -6.59
CA LEU A 185 -1.28 9.35 -7.07
C LEU A 185 -1.84 10.02 -8.34
N LEU A 186 -1.79 11.33 -8.44
CA LEU A 186 -2.23 12.06 -9.63
C LEU A 186 -1.20 12.05 -10.77
N GLY A 187 0.02 11.56 -10.52
CA GLY A 187 1.06 11.50 -11.53
C GLY A 187 1.71 12.85 -11.86
N ARG A 188 1.82 13.72 -10.86
CA ARG A 188 2.38 15.08 -11.00
C ARG A 188 3.75 15.20 -10.36
#